data_b0b0b1a400af7ca29e29eb6eab9bac90
#
_entry.id   b0b0b1a400af7ca29e29eb6eab9bac90
#
_cell.length_a   1.000
_cell.length_b   1.000
_cell.length_c   1.000
_cell.angle_alpha   90.00
_cell.angle_beta   90.00
_cell.angle_gamma   90.00
#
_symmetry.space_group_name_H-M   'P 1'
#
loop_
_entity.id
_entity.type
_entity.pdbx_description
1 polymer ?
#
loop_
_entity_poly.entity_id
_entity_poly.type
_entity_poly.pdbx_seq_one_letter_code
_entity_poly.pdbx_strand_id
1 'polypeptide(L)'
;METILKHAIESHDIIIIHRHKGPDYDALGSQVGLKALIHENYPNKEVYVVGDENLLRALGSMDQVEDHVFDGALSIIVDVAGEKRTSDDRFTLAKTRLIIDHHQNPTDIDGTFLHDPSAIAASQMIARMSQANGWRFNEASARALLMGIITDSGRFLYPGVSDETFRIASMLMSYTTSLQDLYQAIYQEPLNHKKLKGDALLRLKVTASGIAYLKNSRQVKTRFGVDDFTVSRGLVSVLAHCEGAPVWVNFTETDDHSIQVELRAEHVPVVEVARQFGGGGHTLACGCTVTSWEETDKVIEALEALQRKEGHHA
;
A
#
# COMPACT_ATOMS: atom_id res chain seq x y z
N MET A 1 20.66 -10.35 -5.79
CA MET A 1 19.21 -10.63 -5.67
C MET A 1 18.69 -11.45 -6.85
N GLU A 2 19.03 -11.10 -8.08
CA GLU A 2 18.49 -11.68 -9.33
C GLU A 2 18.75 -13.19 -9.42
N THR A 3 20.01 -13.60 -9.23
CA THR A 3 20.42 -15.02 -9.25
C THR A 3 19.77 -15.85 -8.13
N ILE A 4 19.52 -15.24 -6.97
CA ILE A 4 18.87 -15.93 -5.83
C ILE A 4 17.42 -16.24 -6.19
N LEU A 5 16.66 -15.25 -6.71
CA LEU A 5 15.27 -15.44 -7.16
C LEU A 5 15.18 -16.53 -8.22
N LYS A 6 16.04 -16.46 -9.25
CA LYS A 6 16.09 -17.44 -10.32
C LYS A 6 16.36 -18.84 -9.80
N HIS A 7 17.42 -19.01 -8.99
CA HIS A 7 17.80 -20.31 -8.44
C HIS A 7 16.71 -20.90 -7.53
N ALA A 8 16.07 -20.07 -6.69
CA ALA A 8 14.98 -20.54 -5.84
C ALA A 8 13.81 -21.07 -6.66
N ILE A 9 13.41 -20.38 -7.74
CA ILE A 9 12.35 -20.81 -8.64
C ILE A 9 12.76 -22.08 -9.40
N GLU A 10 13.97 -22.14 -9.93
CA GLU A 10 14.46 -23.31 -10.69
C GLU A 10 14.52 -24.58 -9.84
N SER A 11 14.79 -24.45 -8.54
CA SER A 11 14.96 -25.57 -7.60
C SER A 11 13.67 -26.16 -7.05
N HIS A 12 12.50 -25.57 -7.32
CA HIS A 12 11.21 -26.03 -6.80
C HIS A 12 10.17 -26.16 -7.91
N ASP A 13 9.42 -27.24 -7.91
CA ASP A 13 8.34 -27.46 -8.88
C ASP A 13 7.05 -26.75 -8.51
N ILE A 14 6.81 -26.56 -7.21
CA ILE A 14 5.64 -25.87 -6.66
C ILE A 14 6.08 -24.56 -6.00
N ILE A 15 5.42 -23.47 -6.36
CA ILE A 15 5.70 -22.13 -5.86
C ILE A 15 4.40 -21.51 -5.37
N ILE A 16 4.39 -21.01 -4.13
CA ILE A 16 3.23 -20.37 -3.52
C ILE A 16 3.62 -18.95 -3.15
N ILE A 17 2.91 -17.96 -3.69
CA ILE A 17 3.24 -16.56 -3.51
C ILE A 17 2.24 -15.92 -2.56
N HIS A 18 2.76 -15.34 -1.47
CA HIS A 18 2.04 -14.68 -0.38
C HIS A 18 2.20 -13.17 -0.44
N ARG A 19 1.31 -12.45 0.22
CA ARG A 19 1.31 -10.98 0.37
C ARG A 19 0.74 -10.57 1.73
N HIS A 20 0.67 -9.24 2.00
CA HIS A 20 0.08 -8.74 3.24
C HIS A 20 -1.47 -8.78 3.25
N LYS A 21 -2.06 -8.69 4.46
CA LYS A 21 -3.50 -8.53 4.70
C LYS A 21 -4.00 -7.18 4.18
N GLY A 22 -5.23 -7.16 3.66
CA GLY A 22 -5.81 -5.94 3.12
C GLY A 22 -4.97 -5.35 1.98
N PRO A 23 -4.77 -6.09 0.89
CA PRO A 23 -3.79 -5.77 -0.13
C PRO A 23 -4.10 -4.47 -0.86
N ASP A 24 -3.04 -3.74 -1.18
CA ASP A 24 -3.04 -2.70 -2.19
C ASP A 24 -2.61 -3.24 -3.56
N TYR A 25 -2.41 -2.33 -4.51
CA TYR A 25 -2.00 -2.74 -5.85
C TYR A 25 -0.53 -3.16 -5.94
N ASP A 26 0.36 -2.78 -4.99
CA ASP A 26 1.73 -3.30 -5.01
C ASP A 26 1.79 -4.72 -4.49
N ALA A 27 1.11 -5.02 -3.39
CA ALA A 27 1.00 -6.38 -2.87
C ALA A 27 0.40 -7.36 -3.89
N LEU A 28 -0.70 -6.97 -4.56
CA LEU A 28 -1.32 -7.80 -5.60
C LEU A 28 -0.53 -7.80 -6.91
N GLY A 29 0.00 -6.64 -7.30
CA GLY A 29 0.77 -6.47 -8.53
C GLY A 29 2.06 -7.28 -8.52
N SER A 30 2.79 -7.24 -7.42
CA SER A 30 3.99 -8.05 -7.21
C SER A 30 3.67 -9.55 -7.18
N GLN A 31 2.61 -9.95 -6.47
CA GLN A 31 2.18 -11.34 -6.35
C GLN A 31 1.73 -11.93 -7.70
N VAL A 32 0.76 -11.31 -8.35
CA VAL A 32 0.17 -11.78 -9.61
C VAL A 32 1.14 -11.59 -10.78
N GLY A 33 1.90 -10.49 -10.77
CA GLY A 33 2.92 -10.22 -11.78
C GLY A 33 4.05 -11.27 -11.76
N LEU A 34 4.51 -11.66 -10.56
CA LEU A 34 5.51 -12.73 -10.43
C LEU A 34 4.95 -14.08 -10.87
N LYS A 35 3.71 -14.44 -10.51
CA LYS A 35 3.04 -15.65 -11.03
C LYS A 35 3.04 -15.67 -12.56
N ALA A 36 2.62 -14.57 -13.19
CA ALA A 36 2.57 -14.48 -14.65
C ALA A 36 3.96 -14.58 -15.31
N LEU A 37 5.00 -14.00 -14.68
CA LEU A 37 6.38 -14.13 -15.13
C LEU A 37 6.89 -15.57 -15.03
N ILE A 38 6.60 -16.26 -13.93
CA ILE A 38 7.02 -17.66 -13.75
C ILE A 38 6.33 -18.56 -14.78
N HIS A 39 5.03 -18.41 -14.99
CA HIS A 39 4.31 -19.18 -16.01
C HIS A 39 4.85 -18.97 -17.41
N GLU A 40 5.24 -17.72 -17.77
CA GLU A 40 5.79 -17.39 -19.09
C GLU A 40 7.17 -18.00 -19.32
N ASN A 41 8.01 -18.09 -18.27
CA ASN A 41 9.40 -18.52 -18.40
C ASN A 41 9.63 -19.98 -17.95
N TYR A 42 8.74 -20.53 -17.14
CA TYR A 42 8.81 -21.88 -16.57
C TYR A 42 7.43 -22.55 -16.62
N PRO A 43 6.91 -22.87 -17.81
CA PRO A 43 5.52 -23.33 -18.01
C PRO A 43 5.16 -24.66 -17.34
N ASN A 44 6.16 -25.42 -16.91
CA ASN A 44 5.96 -26.71 -16.24
C ASN A 44 5.86 -26.59 -14.71
N LYS A 45 6.01 -25.39 -14.12
CA LYS A 45 5.92 -25.19 -12.68
C LYS A 45 4.49 -24.89 -12.25
N GLU A 46 4.11 -25.42 -11.10
CA GLU A 46 2.84 -25.09 -10.46
C GLU A 46 3.02 -23.83 -9.62
N VAL A 47 2.24 -22.79 -9.91
CA VAL A 47 2.36 -21.50 -9.24
C VAL A 47 1.01 -21.03 -8.73
N TYR A 48 0.93 -20.80 -7.44
CA TYR A 48 -0.27 -20.37 -6.73
C TYR A 48 -0.08 -18.98 -6.11
N VAL A 49 -1.17 -18.21 -6.05
CA VAL A 49 -1.26 -16.95 -5.31
C VAL A 49 -2.32 -17.09 -4.23
N VAL A 50 -1.95 -16.88 -2.98
CA VAL A 50 -2.82 -17.13 -1.82
C VAL A 50 -2.99 -15.88 -0.97
N GLY A 51 -4.04 -15.85 -0.17
CA GLY A 51 -4.35 -14.76 0.77
C GLY A 51 -5.83 -14.43 0.80
N ASP A 52 -6.18 -13.36 1.53
CA ASP A 52 -7.56 -12.89 1.68
C ASP A 52 -8.20 -12.60 0.33
N GLU A 53 -9.53 -12.75 0.26
CA GLU A 53 -10.32 -12.17 -0.83
C GLU A 53 -9.97 -10.68 -0.96
N ASN A 54 -9.74 -10.25 -2.20
CA ASN A 54 -9.38 -8.86 -2.45
C ASN A 54 -10.53 -8.10 -3.13
N LEU A 55 -10.64 -6.82 -2.82
CA LEU A 55 -11.61 -5.91 -3.44
C LEU A 55 -11.10 -5.33 -4.76
N LEU A 56 -9.81 -5.50 -5.06
CA LEU A 56 -9.14 -4.97 -6.24
C LEU A 56 -9.25 -5.96 -7.41
N ARG A 57 -10.44 -6.22 -7.86
CA ARG A 57 -10.79 -7.25 -8.87
C ARG A 57 -10.02 -7.16 -10.20
N ALA A 58 -9.35 -6.04 -10.46
CA ALA A 58 -8.57 -5.82 -11.69
C ALA A 58 -7.41 -6.82 -11.86
N LEU A 59 -6.96 -7.47 -10.78
CA LEU A 59 -5.85 -8.43 -10.77
C LEU A 59 -6.27 -9.88 -10.45
N GLY A 60 -7.57 -10.19 -10.49
CA GLY A 60 -8.08 -11.54 -10.34
C GLY A 60 -8.36 -11.96 -8.90
N SER A 61 -8.66 -13.26 -8.72
CA SER A 61 -8.93 -13.91 -7.44
C SER A 61 -7.72 -14.71 -6.95
N MET A 62 -7.73 -15.07 -5.66
CA MET A 62 -6.71 -15.93 -5.07
C MET A 62 -7.00 -17.40 -5.30
N ASP A 63 -5.93 -18.19 -5.40
CA ASP A 63 -6.05 -19.65 -5.53
C ASP A 63 -6.41 -20.29 -4.19
N GLN A 64 -7.19 -21.36 -4.24
CA GLN A 64 -7.47 -22.21 -3.08
C GLN A 64 -6.49 -23.38 -3.08
N VAL A 65 -5.67 -23.50 -2.05
CA VAL A 65 -4.57 -24.47 -1.97
C VAL A 65 -4.71 -25.28 -0.67
N GLU A 66 -4.62 -26.59 -0.76
CA GLU A 66 -4.61 -27.48 0.41
C GLU A 66 -3.26 -27.45 1.14
N ASP A 67 -3.26 -27.64 2.46
CA ASP A 67 -2.06 -27.52 3.29
C ASP A 67 -0.91 -28.45 2.87
N HIS A 68 -1.23 -29.65 2.39
CA HIS A 68 -0.21 -30.62 1.94
C HIS A 68 0.61 -30.14 0.74
N VAL A 69 0.09 -29.20 -0.05
CA VAL A 69 0.80 -28.64 -1.23
C VAL A 69 1.99 -27.79 -0.81
N PHE A 70 1.98 -27.28 0.42
CA PHE A 70 3.11 -26.49 0.97
C PHE A 70 4.33 -27.36 1.28
N ASP A 71 4.17 -28.67 1.49
CA ASP A 71 5.30 -29.57 1.78
C ASP A 71 6.18 -29.71 0.52
N GLY A 72 7.41 -29.23 0.60
CA GLY A 72 8.35 -29.17 -0.52
C GLY A 72 8.18 -28.00 -1.47
N ALA A 73 7.18 -27.14 -1.28
CA ALA A 73 7.01 -25.92 -2.06
C ALA A 73 8.00 -24.82 -1.64
N LEU A 74 8.22 -23.86 -2.56
CA LEU A 74 8.83 -22.57 -2.27
C LEU A 74 7.73 -21.56 -1.90
N SER A 75 7.72 -21.04 -0.68
CA SER A 75 6.91 -19.88 -0.34
C SER A 75 7.66 -18.59 -0.66
N ILE A 76 7.11 -17.78 -1.56
CA ILE A 76 7.62 -16.43 -1.85
C ILE A 76 6.67 -15.43 -1.20
N ILE A 77 7.19 -14.61 -0.29
CA ILE A 77 6.43 -13.59 0.43
C ILE A 77 6.81 -12.22 -0.16
N VAL A 78 5.84 -11.53 -0.78
CA VAL A 78 6.08 -10.23 -1.42
C VAL A 78 5.41 -9.12 -0.65
N ASP A 79 6.10 -7.98 -0.54
CA ASP A 79 5.57 -6.74 0.02
C ASP A 79 4.99 -6.90 1.44
N VAL A 80 5.76 -7.52 2.36
CA VAL A 80 5.32 -7.80 3.73
C VAL A 80 6.33 -7.30 4.75
N ALA A 81 5.98 -6.23 5.46
CA ALA A 81 6.80 -5.63 6.50
C ALA A 81 6.97 -6.48 7.78
N GLY A 82 6.25 -7.59 7.93
CA GLY A 82 6.37 -8.48 9.09
C GLY A 82 5.35 -9.61 9.11
N GLU A 83 5.67 -10.70 9.82
CA GLU A 83 4.92 -11.95 9.85
C GLU A 83 3.43 -11.77 10.15
N LYS A 84 3.09 -10.98 11.17
CA LYS A 84 1.69 -10.73 11.58
C LYS A 84 0.84 -10.03 10.51
N ARG A 85 1.49 -9.44 9.51
CA ARG A 85 0.83 -8.77 8.38
C ARG A 85 0.59 -9.70 7.19
N THR A 86 1.18 -10.89 7.16
CA THR A 86 0.97 -11.86 6.07
C THR A 86 -0.49 -12.30 6.04
N SER A 87 -1.06 -12.32 4.84
CA SER A 87 -2.47 -12.63 4.62
C SER A 87 -2.81 -14.12 4.84
N ASP A 88 -1.86 -14.99 4.53
CA ASP A 88 -1.96 -16.44 4.71
C ASP A 88 -0.72 -16.91 5.47
N ASP A 89 -0.90 -17.40 6.69
CA ASP A 89 0.19 -17.83 7.59
C ASP A 89 0.76 -19.22 7.28
N ARG A 90 0.17 -19.93 6.31
CA ARG A 90 0.63 -21.25 5.87
C ARG A 90 1.97 -21.22 5.14
N PHE A 91 2.52 -20.03 4.85
CA PHE A 91 3.92 -19.93 4.39
C PHE A 91 4.89 -20.62 5.36
N THR A 92 4.52 -20.74 6.64
CA THR A 92 5.30 -21.45 7.67
C THR A 92 5.40 -22.95 7.45
N LEU A 93 4.47 -23.56 6.69
CA LEU A 93 4.49 -24.97 6.35
C LEU A 93 5.57 -25.30 5.30
N ALA A 94 5.97 -24.31 4.48
CA ALA A 94 7.04 -24.49 3.52
C ALA A 94 8.43 -24.45 4.19
N LYS A 95 9.31 -25.36 3.79
CA LYS A 95 10.69 -25.41 4.28
C LYS A 95 11.59 -24.33 3.68
N THR A 96 11.29 -23.92 2.46
CA THR A 96 12.04 -22.87 1.75
C THR A 96 11.18 -21.62 1.61
N ARG A 97 11.71 -20.52 2.13
CA ARG A 97 11.03 -19.22 2.10
C ARG A 97 11.95 -18.15 1.51
N LEU A 98 11.38 -17.35 0.61
CA LEU A 98 12.03 -16.21 -0.03
C LEU A 98 11.15 -14.97 0.19
N ILE A 99 11.70 -13.91 0.74
CA ILE A 99 10.99 -12.67 1.02
C ILE A 99 11.50 -11.59 0.07
N ILE A 100 10.60 -10.87 -0.60
CA ILE A 100 10.91 -9.74 -1.49
C ILE A 100 10.18 -8.52 -0.96
N ASP A 101 10.92 -7.56 -0.42
CA ASP A 101 10.31 -6.43 0.28
C ASP A 101 11.12 -5.14 0.14
N HIS A 102 10.41 -4.00 0.05
CA HIS A 102 11.00 -2.67 -0.07
C HIS A 102 10.77 -1.77 1.16
N HIS A 103 10.07 -2.25 2.19
CA HIS A 103 9.81 -1.45 3.40
C HIS A 103 11.10 -1.05 4.11
N GLN A 104 11.10 0.10 4.80
CA GLN A 104 12.31 0.63 5.47
C GLN A 104 12.86 -0.30 6.54
N ASN A 105 11.99 -0.97 7.30
CA ASN A 105 12.40 -1.91 8.33
C ASN A 105 12.45 -3.33 7.77
N PRO A 106 13.49 -4.10 8.08
CA PRO A 106 13.56 -5.50 7.68
C PRO A 106 12.42 -6.30 8.34
N THR A 107 11.93 -7.29 7.62
CA THR A 107 10.91 -8.22 8.12
C THR A 107 11.44 -9.11 9.24
N ASP A 108 10.55 -9.61 10.10
CA ASP A 108 10.82 -10.63 11.10
C ASP A 108 10.55 -12.08 10.60
N ILE A 109 10.17 -12.23 9.33
CA ILE A 109 9.93 -13.54 8.70
C ILE A 109 11.27 -14.25 8.46
N ASP A 110 11.41 -15.47 8.97
CA ASP A 110 12.59 -16.30 8.72
C ASP A 110 12.62 -16.81 7.27
N GLY A 111 13.77 -16.64 6.59
CA GLY A 111 13.95 -17.04 5.21
C GLY A 111 15.07 -16.27 4.51
N THR A 112 15.20 -16.48 3.21
CA THR A 112 16.12 -15.69 2.38
C THR A 112 15.47 -14.34 2.05
N PHE A 113 16.13 -13.24 2.43
CA PHE A 113 15.56 -11.90 2.32
C PHE A 113 16.20 -11.09 1.18
N LEU A 114 15.40 -10.75 0.18
CA LEU A 114 15.74 -9.83 -0.90
C LEU A 114 15.12 -8.47 -0.55
N HIS A 115 15.91 -7.59 0.03
CA HIS A 115 15.46 -6.32 0.58
C HIS A 115 16.11 -5.14 -0.11
N ASP A 116 15.29 -4.18 -0.58
CA ASP A 116 15.78 -2.94 -1.18
C ASP A 116 14.87 -1.75 -0.83
N PRO A 117 15.15 -1.04 0.29
CA PRO A 117 14.38 0.13 0.70
C PRO A 117 14.49 1.35 -0.24
N SER A 118 15.36 1.29 -1.24
CA SER A 118 15.47 2.33 -2.27
C SER A 118 14.50 2.12 -3.43
N ALA A 119 13.96 0.92 -3.58
CA ALA A 119 12.91 0.65 -4.57
C ALA A 119 11.60 1.29 -4.13
N ILE A 120 10.87 1.85 -5.10
CA ILE A 120 9.59 2.51 -4.80
C ILE A 120 8.46 1.50 -4.52
N ALA A 121 8.62 0.24 -4.93
CA ALA A 121 7.61 -0.81 -4.88
C ALA A 121 8.26 -2.19 -4.94
N ALA A 122 7.68 -3.22 -4.32
CA ALA A 122 8.07 -4.61 -4.50
C ALA A 122 7.89 -5.06 -5.97
N SER A 123 6.87 -4.54 -6.66
CA SER A 123 6.67 -4.71 -8.11
C SER A 123 7.86 -4.19 -8.93
N GLN A 124 8.49 -3.08 -8.55
CA GLN A 124 9.71 -2.58 -9.21
C GLN A 124 10.86 -3.55 -9.02
N MET A 125 11.07 -4.09 -7.79
CA MET A 125 12.11 -5.05 -7.51
C MET A 125 11.96 -6.31 -8.37
N ILE A 126 10.75 -6.87 -8.46
CA ILE A 126 10.44 -8.05 -9.26
C ILE A 126 10.70 -7.78 -10.74
N ALA A 127 10.23 -6.65 -11.28
CA ALA A 127 10.47 -6.27 -12.68
C ALA A 127 11.96 -6.16 -12.99
N ARG A 128 12.73 -5.48 -12.12
CA ARG A 128 14.18 -5.35 -12.24
C ARG A 128 14.90 -6.69 -12.23
N MET A 129 14.61 -7.54 -11.24
CA MET A 129 15.22 -8.86 -11.12
C MET A 129 14.89 -9.76 -12.30
N SER A 130 13.66 -9.71 -12.79
CA SER A 130 13.21 -10.50 -13.96
C SER A 130 13.90 -10.04 -15.23
N GLN A 131 14.04 -8.73 -15.45
CA GLN A 131 14.79 -8.16 -16.57
C GLN A 131 16.26 -8.58 -16.55
N ALA A 132 16.91 -8.50 -15.39
CA ALA A 132 18.31 -8.89 -15.22
C ALA A 132 18.55 -10.40 -15.45
N ASN A 133 17.55 -11.23 -15.18
CA ASN A 133 17.56 -12.67 -15.48
C ASN A 133 17.24 -12.99 -16.95
N GLY A 134 16.94 -11.99 -17.78
CA GLY A 134 16.56 -12.18 -19.17
C GLY A 134 15.19 -12.83 -19.36
N TRP A 135 14.29 -12.73 -18.38
CA TRP A 135 12.95 -13.31 -18.47
C TRP A 135 12.08 -12.53 -19.46
N ARG A 136 11.23 -13.28 -20.15
CA ARG A 136 10.21 -12.70 -21.03
C ARG A 136 9.05 -12.17 -20.20
N PHE A 137 8.63 -10.96 -20.53
CA PHE A 137 7.41 -10.36 -20.02
C PHE A 137 6.26 -10.60 -20.98
N ASN A 138 5.05 -10.68 -20.47
CA ASN A 138 3.81 -10.66 -21.22
C ASN A 138 2.90 -9.55 -20.68
N GLU A 139 1.77 -9.32 -21.35
CA GLU A 139 0.83 -8.27 -20.96
C GLU A 139 0.34 -8.42 -19.51
N ALA A 140 0.06 -9.65 -19.06
CA ALA A 140 -0.45 -9.89 -17.71
C ALA A 140 0.57 -9.51 -16.63
N SER A 141 1.84 -9.94 -16.80
CA SER A 141 2.92 -9.61 -15.86
C SER A 141 3.22 -8.13 -15.85
N ALA A 142 3.34 -7.51 -17.04
CA ALA A 142 3.65 -6.10 -17.15
C ALA A 142 2.53 -5.22 -16.58
N ARG A 143 1.28 -5.54 -16.87
CA ARG A 143 0.11 -4.85 -16.33
C ARG A 143 0.09 -4.89 -14.80
N ALA A 144 0.25 -6.07 -14.20
CA ALA A 144 0.19 -6.23 -12.76
C ALA A 144 1.32 -5.44 -12.06
N LEU A 145 2.56 -5.60 -12.51
CA LEU A 145 3.72 -4.91 -11.93
C LEU A 145 3.63 -3.39 -12.10
N LEU A 146 3.16 -2.91 -13.26
CA LEU A 146 3.02 -1.49 -13.50
C LEU A 146 1.92 -0.87 -12.63
N MET A 147 0.82 -1.59 -12.33
CA MET A 147 -0.20 -1.13 -11.39
C MET A 147 0.38 -0.94 -9.99
N GLY A 148 1.21 -1.86 -9.50
CA GLY A 148 1.92 -1.71 -8.23
C GLY A 148 2.83 -0.48 -8.22
N ILE A 149 3.68 -0.32 -9.23
CA ILE A 149 4.57 0.83 -9.33
C ILE A 149 3.79 2.16 -9.37
N ILE A 150 2.70 2.26 -10.15
CA ILE A 150 1.88 3.48 -10.25
C ILE A 150 1.31 3.88 -8.90
N THR A 151 0.80 2.91 -8.12
CA THR A 151 0.14 3.21 -6.85
C THR A 151 1.14 3.56 -5.76
N ASP A 152 2.20 2.77 -5.60
CA ASP A 152 3.20 2.97 -4.56
C ASP A 152 4.11 4.18 -4.80
N SER A 153 4.28 4.57 -6.05
CA SER A 153 4.91 5.84 -6.41
C SER A 153 4.00 7.06 -6.29
N GLY A 154 2.74 6.89 -5.86
CA GLY A 154 1.75 7.96 -5.88
C GLY A 154 1.58 8.58 -7.27
N ARG A 155 1.51 7.76 -8.31
CA ARG A 155 1.49 8.22 -9.72
C ARG A 155 2.78 8.92 -10.14
N PHE A 156 3.91 8.43 -9.64
CA PHE A 156 5.25 8.98 -9.85
C PHE A 156 5.47 10.37 -9.20
N LEU A 157 4.75 10.66 -8.11
CA LEU A 157 4.84 11.94 -7.39
C LEU A 157 5.56 11.84 -6.03
N TYR A 158 5.76 10.63 -5.51
CA TYR A 158 6.37 10.48 -4.19
C TYR A 158 7.90 10.61 -4.23
N PRO A 159 8.54 11.03 -3.10
CA PRO A 159 10.00 11.28 -3.02
C PRO A 159 10.82 10.04 -3.28
N GLY A 160 10.49 8.89 -3.35
CA GLY A 160 11.28 7.69 -3.68
C GLY A 160 11.39 7.41 -5.18
N VAL A 161 10.67 8.17 -6.03
CA VAL A 161 10.69 7.98 -7.49
C VAL A 161 12.05 8.38 -8.06
N SER A 162 12.66 7.47 -8.81
CA SER A 162 13.99 7.61 -9.39
C SER A 162 13.97 7.44 -10.93
N ASP A 163 15.11 7.66 -11.57
CA ASP A 163 15.28 7.37 -12.98
C ASP A 163 15.13 5.87 -13.29
N GLU A 164 15.49 4.99 -12.36
CA GLU A 164 15.25 3.55 -12.46
C GLU A 164 13.74 3.24 -12.49
N THR A 165 12.95 3.90 -11.63
CA THR A 165 11.48 3.76 -11.61
C THR A 165 10.90 4.04 -13.00
N PHE A 166 11.32 5.14 -13.63
CA PHE A 166 10.86 5.49 -14.99
C PHE A 166 11.36 4.52 -16.06
N ARG A 167 12.61 4.03 -15.96
CA ARG A 167 13.14 3.03 -16.91
C ARG A 167 12.36 1.72 -16.85
N ILE A 168 12.10 1.23 -15.63
CA ILE A 168 11.30 0.02 -15.43
C ILE A 168 9.85 0.23 -15.91
N ALA A 169 9.22 1.35 -15.55
CA ALA A 169 7.88 1.66 -16.02
C ALA A 169 7.82 1.75 -17.55
N SER A 170 8.78 2.40 -18.20
CA SER A 170 8.88 2.46 -19.67
C SER A 170 9.03 1.08 -20.29
N MET A 171 9.86 0.19 -19.70
CA MET A 171 10.02 -1.19 -20.16
C MET A 171 8.69 -1.95 -20.05
N LEU A 172 8.01 -1.88 -18.91
CA LEU A 172 6.71 -2.54 -18.70
C LEU A 172 5.63 -2.01 -19.65
N MET A 173 5.63 -0.70 -19.92
CA MET A 173 4.72 -0.07 -20.87
C MET A 173 4.84 -0.63 -22.29
N SER A 174 5.99 -1.15 -22.70
CA SER A 174 6.14 -1.77 -24.03
C SER A 174 5.36 -3.09 -24.20
N TYR A 175 4.91 -3.66 -23.11
CA TYR A 175 4.11 -4.90 -23.08
C TYR A 175 2.62 -4.66 -22.78
N THR A 176 2.22 -3.44 -22.42
CA THR A 176 0.82 -3.11 -22.11
C THR A 176 0.18 -2.32 -23.25
N THR A 177 -1.12 -2.50 -23.43
CA THR A 177 -1.84 -1.88 -24.54
C THR A 177 -2.25 -0.43 -24.26
N SER A 178 -2.49 -0.05 -22.97
CA SER A 178 -3.05 1.26 -22.64
C SER A 178 -2.76 1.66 -21.19
N LEU A 179 -2.02 2.76 -21.03
CA LEU A 179 -1.87 3.42 -19.74
C LEU A 179 -3.20 3.97 -19.22
N GLN A 180 -4.07 4.45 -20.12
CA GLN A 180 -5.40 4.94 -19.75
C GLN A 180 -6.24 3.84 -19.09
N ASP A 181 -6.22 2.62 -19.64
CA ASP A 181 -6.99 1.49 -19.07
C ASP A 181 -6.43 1.06 -17.71
N LEU A 182 -5.12 1.15 -17.50
CA LEU A 182 -4.50 0.92 -16.20
C LEU A 182 -5.01 1.93 -15.18
N TYR A 183 -4.94 3.22 -15.49
CA TYR A 183 -5.42 4.28 -14.60
C TYR A 183 -6.92 4.17 -14.33
N GLN A 184 -7.72 3.81 -15.34
CA GLN A 184 -9.15 3.58 -15.16
C GLN A 184 -9.39 2.40 -14.20
N ALA A 185 -8.67 1.30 -14.36
CA ALA A 185 -8.81 0.13 -13.49
C ALA A 185 -8.41 0.42 -12.02
N ILE A 186 -7.35 1.23 -11.82
CA ILE A 186 -6.86 1.61 -10.49
C ILE A 186 -7.77 2.64 -9.80
N TYR A 187 -8.18 3.69 -10.53
CA TYR A 187 -8.79 4.89 -9.94
C TYR A 187 -10.28 5.06 -10.24
N GLN A 188 -10.90 4.09 -10.92
CA GLN A 188 -12.35 4.09 -11.06
C GLN A 188 -13.00 3.86 -9.71
N GLU A 189 -13.84 4.78 -9.30
CA GLU A 189 -14.54 4.73 -8.03
C GLU A 189 -16.05 4.95 -8.18
N PRO A 190 -16.86 4.40 -7.28
CA PRO A 190 -18.31 4.60 -7.29
C PRO A 190 -18.71 6.08 -7.19
N LEU A 191 -19.82 6.44 -7.78
CA LEU A 191 -20.32 7.83 -7.77
C LEU A 191 -20.57 8.37 -6.35
N ASN A 192 -21.01 7.52 -5.43
CA ASN A 192 -21.21 7.91 -4.03
C ASN A 192 -19.88 8.28 -3.35
N HIS A 193 -18.75 7.64 -3.67
CA HIS A 193 -17.41 8.03 -3.20
C HIS A 193 -17.01 9.41 -3.74
N LYS A 194 -17.26 9.68 -5.04
CA LYS A 194 -17.02 11.01 -5.61
C LYS A 194 -17.86 12.10 -4.94
N LYS A 195 -19.13 11.79 -4.66
CA LYS A 195 -20.02 12.72 -3.93
C LYS A 195 -19.56 12.95 -2.49
N LEU A 196 -19.08 11.90 -1.81
CA LEU A 196 -18.47 12.00 -0.48
C LEU A 196 -17.26 12.92 -0.49
N LYS A 197 -16.34 12.76 -1.45
CA LYS A 197 -15.16 13.63 -1.61
C LYS A 197 -15.55 15.08 -1.87
N GLY A 198 -16.57 15.34 -2.69
CA GLY A 198 -17.09 16.68 -2.93
C GLY A 198 -17.69 17.31 -1.66
N ASP A 199 -18.47 16.56 -0.88
CA ASP A 199 -19.00 16.99 0.42
C ASP A 199 -17.89 17.30 1.43
N ALA A 200 -16.85 16.43 1.46
CA ALA A 200 -15.67 16.63 2.31
C ALA A 200 -14.95 17.95 2.00
N LEU A 201 -14.70 18.24 0.72
CA LEU A 201 -14.07 19.50 0.30
C LEU A 201 -14.89 20.73 0.68
N LEU A 202 -16.22 20.68 0.59
CA LEU A 202 -17.10 21.78 1.00
C LEU A 202 -17.08 22.00 2.54
N ARG A 203 -16.80 20.98 3.33
CA ARG A 203 -16.74 21.04 4.80
C ARG A 203 -15.33 21.21 5.34
N LEU A 204 -14.31 21.14 4.49
CA LEU A 204 -12.92 21.33 4.87
C LEU A 204 -12.73 22.68 5.57
N LYS A 205 -12.03 22.64 6.69
CA LYS A 205 -11.63 23.84 7.44
C LYS A 205 -10.12 23.92 7.54
N VAL A 206 -9.60 25.13 7.59
CA VAL A 206 -8.17 25.40 7.81
C VAL A 206 -8.03 26.35 8.99
N THR A 207 -7.16 26.05 9.94
CA THR A 207 -6.88 26.94 11.07
C THR A 207 -5.98 28.11 10.63
N ALA A 208 -5.89 29.14 11.43
CA ALA A 208 -5.00 30.28 11.16
C ALA A 208 -3.51 29.88 11.09
N SER A 209 -3.12 28.78 11.71
CA SER A 209 -1.77 28.21 11.67
C SER A 209 -1.55 27.20 10.52
N GLY A 210 -2.54 27.01 9.63
CA GLY A 210 -2.38 26.13 8.46
C GLY A 210 -2.58 24.64 8.74
N ILE A 211 -3.43 24.27 9.69
CA ILE A 211 -3.88 22.89 9.86
C ILE A 211 -5.20 22.70 9.11
N ALA A 212 -5.19 21.91 8.03
CA ALA A 212 -6.42 21.51 7.34
C ALA A 212 -7.10 20.37 8.12
N TYR A 213 -8.40 20.48 8.37
CA TYR A 213 -9.10 19.42 9.09
C TYR A 213 -10.53 19.19 8.62
N LEU A 214 -10.98 17.94 8.80
CA LEU A 214 -12.33 17.50 8.51
C LEU A 214 -12.85 16.68 9.69
N LYS A 215 -14.08 16.98 10.13
CA LYS A 215 -14.80 16.22 11.16
C LYS A 215 -15.99 15.53 10.52
N ASN A 216 -16.03 14.19 10.57
CA ASN A 216 -17.09 13.35 10.02
C ASN A 216 -17.83 12.64 11.14
N SER A 217 -19.09 13.02 11.39
CA SER A 217 -19.96 12.22 12.24
C SER A 217 -20.31 10.90 11.52
N ARG A 218 -20.74 9.88 12.26
CA ARG A 218 -21.19 8.60 11.71
C ARG A 218 -22.33 8.71 10.69
N GLN A 219 -23.08 9.81 10.70
CA GLN A 219 -24.11 10.08 9.70
C GLN A 219 -23.57 10.24 8.28
N VAL A 220 -22.28 10.63 8.14
CA VAL A 220 -21.65 10.78 6.82
C VAL A 220 -21.63 9.44 6.09
N LYS A 221 -21.20 8.34 6.74
CA LYS A 221 -21.18 7.02 6.11
C LYS A 221 -22.55 6.54 5.69
N THR A 222 -23.58 6.75 6.53
CA THR A 222 -24.96 6.39 6.23
C THR A 222 -25.51 7.21 5.04
N ARG A 223 -25.22 8.52 5.02
CA ARG A 223 -25.67 9.43 3.95
C ARG A 223 -25.11 9.03 2.57
N PHE A 224 -23.86 8.58 2.52
CA PHE A 224 -23.21 8.23 1.26
C PHE A 224 -23.17 6.71 0.97
N GLY A 225 -23.65 5.86 1.90
CA GLY A 225 -23.64 4.40 1.74
C GLY A 225 -22.23 3.84 1.62
N VAL A 226 -21.34 4.25 2.52
CA VAL A 226 -19.93 3.84 2.58
C VAL A 226 -19.57 3.30 3.96
N ASP A 227 -18.43 2.64 4.09
CA ASP A 227 -17.91 2.14 5.36
C ASP A 227 -17.02 3.16 6.09
N ASP A 228 -16.64 2.84 7.33
CA ASP A 228 -15.78 3.68 8.16
C ASP A 228 -14.37 3.85 7.54
N PHE A 229 -13.84 2.83 6.89
CA PHE A 229 -12.55 2.90 6.22
C PHE A 229 -12.55 3.92 5.07
N THR A 230 -13.61 3.93 4.27
CA THR A 230 -13.79 4.90 3.17
C THR A 230 -13.88 6.34 3.69
N VAL A 231 -14.56 6.58 4.81
CA VAL A 231 -14.65 7.92 5.41
C VAL A 231 -13.34 8.30 6.09
N SER A 232 -12.70 7.39 6.82
CA SER A 232 -11.45 7.66 7.55
C SER A 232 -10.26 7.80 6.59
N ARG A 233 -9.81 6.68 6.01
CA ARG A 233 -8.61 6.65 5.16
C ARG A 233 -8.86 7.12 3.73
N GLY A 234 -10.05 6.87 3.19
CA GLY A 234 -10.38 7.29 1.83
C GLY A 234 -10.47 8.82 1.66
N LEU A 235 -10.81 9.56 2.71
CA LEU A 235 -10.89 11.02 2.65
C LEU A 235 -9.59 11.72 3.02
N VAL A 236 -8.67 11.11 3.76
CA VAL A 236 -7.46 11.80 4.22
C VAL A 236 -6.61 12.36 3.07
N SER A 237 -6.55 11.66 1.94
CA SER A 237 -5.85 12.11 0.75
C SER A 237 -6.52 13.28 0.02
N VAL A 238 -7.82 13.48 0.24
CA VAL A 238 -8.60 14.59 -0.36
C VAL A 238 -8.20 15.93 0.25
N LEU A 239 -7.68 15.94 1.48
CA LEU A 239 -7.24 17.12 2.22
C LEU A 239 -5.81 17.56 1.86
N ALA A 240 -5.06 16.72 1.12
CA ALA A 240 -3.68 16.97 0.76
C ALA A 240 -3.51 18.17 -0.20
N HIS A 241 -2.33 18.77 -0.18
CA HIS A 241 -1.91 19.82 -1.12
C HIS A 241 -2.80 21.08 -1.10
N CYS A 242 -3.32 21.44 0.07
CA CYS A 242 -4.01 22.71 0.26
C CYS A 242 -2.97 23.81 0.53
N GLU A 243 -2.92 24.84 -0.30
CA GLU A 243 -1.99 25.96 -0.16
C GLU A 243 -2.07 26.56 1.24
N GLY A 244 -0.93 26.72 1.91
CA GLY A 244 -0.83 27.23 3.26
C GLY A 244 -1.24 26.23 4.37
N ALA A 245 -1.50 24.97 4.04
CA ALA A 245 -1.88 23.94 5.02
C ALA A 245 -1.04 22.66 4.85
N PRO A 246 0.24 22.66 5.25
CA PRO A 246 1.15 21.51 5.07
C PRO A 246 0.84 20.33 6.01
N VAL A 247 -0.08 20.50 6.94
CA VAL A 247 -0.55 19.45 7.87
C VAL A 247 -2.06 19.30 7.73
N TRP A 248 -2.53 18.05 7.65
CA TRP A 248 -3.97 17.79 7.60
C TRP A 248 -4.38 16.60 8.44
N VAL A 249 -5.60 16.66 8.94
CA VAL A 249 -6.19 15.64 9.81
C VAL A 249 -7.65 15.35 9.45
N ASN A 250 -7.97 14.07 9.37
CA ASN A 250 -9.33 13.58 9.16
C ASN A 250 -9.84 12.87 10.41
N PHE A 251 -10.91 13.37 11.00
CA PHE A 251 -11.58 12.80 12.16
C PHE A 251 -12.84 12.06 11.70
N THR A 252 -13.00 10.80 12.09
CA THR A 252 -14.15 9.97 11.69
C THR A 252 -14.74 9.25 12.90
N GLU A 253 -15.98 9.60 13.26
CA GLU A 253 -16.75 8.93 14.30
C GLU A 253 -17.20 7.54 13.80
N THR A 254 -16.86 6.49 14.54
CA THR A 254 -17.19 5.09 14.29
C THR A 254 -18.49 4.68 15.00
N ASP A 255 -18.97 3.45 14.79
CA ASP A 255 -20.23 2.96 15.36
C ASP A 255 -20.21 2.84 16.87
N ASP A 256 -19.05 2.60 17.48
CA ASP A 256 -18.83 2.53 18.93
C ASP A 256 -18.61 3.93 19.56
N HIS A 257 -18.84 4.99 18.78
CA HIS A 257 -18.66 6.40 19.18
C HIS A 257 -17.20 6.82 19.46
N SER A 258 -16.23 5.96 19.20
CA SER A 258 -14.85 6.40 19.14
C SER A 258 -14.60 7.24 17.88
N ILE A 259 -13.52 8.02 17.87
CA ILE A 259 -13.18 8.86 16.72
C ILE A 259 -11.79 8.45 16.23
N GLN A 260 -11.74 7.88 15.04
CA GLN A 260 -10.50 7.61 14.33
C GLN A 260 -9.90 8.92 13.85
N VAL A 261 -8.59 9.08 14.07
CA VAL A 261 -7.81 10.26 13.71
C VAL A 261 -6.72 9.85 12.74
N GLU A 262 -6.80 10.31 11.51
CA GLU A 262 -5.79 10.11 10.48
C GLU A 262 -5.01 11.41 10.24
N LEU A 263 -3.72 11.39 10.55
CA LEU A 263 -2.81 12.52 10.49
C LEU A 263 -1.85 12.40 9.31
N ARG A 264 -1.67 13.46 8.58
CA ARG A 264 -0.71 13.53 7.46
C ARG A 264 -0.01 14.90 7.46
N ALA A 265 1.20 14.93 6.94
CA ALA A 265 1.95 16.18 6.74
C ALA A 265 2.91 16.06 5.55
N GLU A 266 3.31 17.18 4.99
CA GLU A 266 4.34 17.26 3.95
C GLU A 266 5.76 17.09 4.52
N HIS A 267 6.04 17.70 5.68
CA HIS A 267 7.38 17.72 6.28
C HIS A 267 7.38 17.78 7.82
N VAL A 268 6.23 17.95 8.48
CA VAL A 268 6.13 18.04 9.95
C VAL A 268 5.98 16.64 10.57
N PRO A 269 6.73 16.28 11.65
CA PRO A 269 6.70 14.92 12.23
C PRO A 269 5.44 14.66 13.07
N VAL A 270 4.28 14.60 12.44
CA VAL A 270 2.95 14.48 13.09
C VAL A 270 2.78 13.21 13.94
N VAL A 271 3.64 12.22 13.80
CA VAL A 271 3.65 11.02 14.64
C VAL A 271 3.86 11.33 16.13
N GLU A 272 4.52 12.43 16.46
CA GLU A 272 4.70 12.88 17.85
C GLU A 272 3.36 13.23 18.50
N VAL A 273 2.46 13.86 17.73
CA VAL A 273 1.10 14.14 18.20
C VAL A 273 0.29 12.84 18.31
N ALA A 274 0.33 11.95 17.31
CA ALA A 274 -0.38 10.67 17.40
C ALA A 274 -0.01 9.89 18.67
N ARG A 275 1.29 9.85 19.03
CA ARG A 275 1.78 9.17 20.25
C ARG A 275 1.24 9.78 21.54
N GLN A 276 1.03 11.10 21.61
CA GLN A 276 0.42 11.76 22.80
C GLN A 276 -1.01 11.28 23.06
N PHE A 277 -1.72 10.83 22.00
CA PHE A 277 -3.07 10.29 22.07
C PHE A 277 -3.10 8.74 21.95
N GLY A 278 -2.00 8.05 22.31
CA GLY A 278 -1.93 6.58 22.34
C GLY A 278 -1.86 5.91 20.97
N GLY A 279 -1.59 6.66 19.92
CA GLY A 279 -1.47 6.17 18.55
C GLY A 279 -0.04 5.97 18.08
N GLY A 280 0.15 5.90 16.74
CA GLY A 280 1.46 5.71 16.12
C GLY A 280 1.37 5.64 14.61
N GLY A 281 2.48 5.27 13.98
CA GLY A 281 2.63 5.17 12.52
C GLY A 281 3.97 5.73 12.04
N HIS A 282 3.99 6.16 10.79
CA HIS A 282 5.17 6.80 10.19
C HIS A 282 5.26 8.28 10.57
N THR A 283 6.44 8.86 10.41
CA THR A 283 6.73 10.25 10.77
C THR A 283 5.71 11.25 10.21
N LEU A 284 5.35 11.11 8.93
CA LEU A 284 4.46 12.03 8.21
C LEU A 284 3.05 11.46 7.96
N ALA A 285 2.79 10.19 8.32
CA ALA A 285 1.53 9.50 8.11
C ALA A 285 1.24 8.55 9.28
N CYS A 286 0.32 8.94 10.15
CA CYS A 286 0.05 8.21 11.38
C CYS A 286 -1.42 8.39 11.80
N GLY A 287 -1.82 7.73 12.88
CA GLY A 287 -3.17 7.85 13.41
C GLY A 287 -3.26 7.50 14.88
N CYS A 288 -4.36 7.88 15.49
CA CYS A 288 -4.76 7.53 16.86
C CYS A 288 -6.28 7.37 16.94
N THR A 289 -6.77 7.05 18.12
CA THR A 289 -8.21 7.02 18.40
C THR A 289 -8.47 7.89 19.63
N VAL A 290 -9.48 8.75 19.55
CA VAL A 290 -9.94 9.57 20.67
C VAL A 290 -11.41 9.27 20.98
N THR A 291 -11.89 9.65 22.17
CA THR A 291 -13.18 9.22 22.69
C THR A 291 -14.26 10.29 22.59
N SER A 292 -13.91 11.53 22.29
CA SER A 292 -14.87 12.64 22.19
C SER A 292 -14.45 13.70 21.18
N TRP A 293 -15.41 14.53 20.76
CA TRP A 293 -15.15 15.66 19.87
C TRP A 293 -14.28 16.76 20.52
N GLU A 294 -14.35 16.90 21.83
CA GLU A 294 -13.48 17.82 22.60
C GLU A 294 -12.01 17.38 22.54
N GLU A 295 -11.76 16.06 22.49
CA GLU A 295 -10.40 15.56 22.31
C GLU A 295 -9.87 15.84 20.90
N THR A 296 -10.73 15.89 19.86
CA THR A 296 -10.28 16.28 18.51
C THR A 296 -9.78 17.72 18.47
N ASP A 297 -10.33 18.62 19.28
CA ASP A 297 -9.85 20.00 19.37
C ASP A 297 -8.47 20.04 20.03
N LYS A 298 -8.21 19.20 21.05
CA LYS A 298 -6.87 19.05 21.65
C LYS A 298 -5.84 18.49 20.67
N VAL A 299 -6.25 17.59 19.77
CA VAL A 299 -5.36 17.11 18.69
C VAL A 299 -4.98 18.26 17.76
N ILE A 300 -5.94 19.11 17.38
CA ILE A 300 -5.68 20.27 16.52
C ILE A 300 -4.74 21.24 17.24
N GLU A 301 -4.98 21.55 18.52
CA GLU A 301 -4.10 22.41 19.34
C GLU A 301 -2.67 21.86 19.42
N ALA A 302 -2.50 20.56 19.60
CA ALA A 302 -1.20 19.90 19.63
C ALA A 302 -0.47 19.98 18.26
N LEU A 303 -1.20 19.83 17.15
CA LEU A 303 -0.65 20.01 15.79
C LEU A 303 -0.23 21.47 15.56
N GLU A 304 -1.02 22.44 15.99
CA GLU A 304 -0.67 23.86 15.91
C GLU A 304 0.57 24.18 16.73
N ALA A 305 0.70 23.60 17.93
CA ALA A 305 1.88 23.78 18.77
C ALA A 305 3.13 23.17 18.13
N LEU A 306 3.00 21.99 17.51
CA LEU A 306 4.09 21.32 16.78
C LEU A 306 4.52 22.15 15.57
N GLN A 307 3.59 22.64 14.77
CA GLN A 307 3.89 23.42 13.57
C GLN A 307 4.57 24.76 13.91
N ARG A 308 4.17 25.42 15.01
CA ARG A 308 4.84 26.63 15.49
C ARG A 308 6.30 26.40 15.90
N LYS A 309 6.61 25.22 16.48
CA LYS A 309 8.00 24.86 16.84
C LYS A 309 8.85 24.66 15.58
N GLU A 310 8.35 23.95 14.61
CA GLU A 310 9.06 23.68 13.35
C GLU A 310 9.25 24.95 12.50
N GLY A 311 8.24 25.85 12.45
CA GLY A 311 8.32 27.11 11.73
C GLY A 311 9.29 28.15 12.34
N HIS A 312 9.83 27.91 13.54
CA HIS A 312 10.89 28.73 14.14
C HIS A 312 12.30 28.21 13.81
N HIS A 313 12.41 27.07 13.13
CA HIS A 313 13.69 26.44 12.74
C HIS A 313 13.94 26.50 11.22
N ALA A 314 13.07 27.15 10.44
CA ALA A 314 13.17 27.28 8.97
C ALA A 314 13.71 28.66 8.54
#